data_42e7addeff3bb3c23a96a06c14e36c76
#
_entry.id   42e7addeff3bb3c23a96a06c14e36c76
#
_cell.length_a   1.000
_cell.length_b   1.000
_cell.length_c   1.000
_cell.angle_alpha   90.00
_cell.angle_beta   90.00
_cell.angle_gamma   90.00
#
_symmetry.space_group_name_H-M   'P 1'
#
loop_
_entity.id
_entity.type
_entity.pdbx_description
1 polymer ?
#
loop_
_entity_poly.entity_id
_entity_poly.type
_entity_poly.pdbx_seq_one_letter_code
_entity_poly.pdbx_strand_id
1 'polypeptide(L)'
;MRKLKTWFFSLFIIIILTISATSTVVLSKNIMKSIETCKGFSNNFYFVHVTDTHVMDDKFDNGFSKMRLRSVLENVTSFEEKPAFVVITGDLVEWGSSRSGALNYQTFLDCFYEKDNQLYADKGCSIPVYMTPGNHDYFWENNLDNYHTYVDKNHIADEDRYIIVYGDVSLFFMDSGANYLKEPYTWFHPYGDGLFDDDIAWLEEQLSTCKTTHKIVLMHHPAVNVRDDSGVMYDVIARNRMRFISLCEEYDVDLVLTGHTHCSRVFDADENLLESYPFNCSEYSTLFVQTDDCKEGVHYRNITVVDDDIWLEKCEEIKIKHPHDKSAVFIRGSTSIYKNIYLYILYWVINYSLNKTIQP
;
A
#
# COMPACT_ATOMS: atom_id res chain seq x y z
N MET A 1 -56.57 -27.88 -5.47
CA MET A 1 -55.70 -27.06 -4.61
C MET A 1 -54.34 -27.65 -4.27
N ARG A 2 -54.13 -28.97 -4.06
CA ARG A 2 -52.80 -29.57 -3.78
C ARG A 2 -51.82 -29.51 -4.96
N LYS A 3 -52.26 -29.74 -6.20
CA LYS A 3 -51.39 -29.71 -7.39
C LYS A 3 -50.85 -28.30 -7.74
N LEU A 4 -51.57 -27.23 -7.39
CA LEU A 4 -51.13 -25.87 -7.62
C LEU A 4 -49.99 -25.45 -6.68
N LYS A 5 -50.04 -25.90 -5.39
CA LYS A 5 -48.98 -25.63 -4.41
C LYS A 5 -47.65 -26.30 -4.74
N THR A 6 -47.70 -27.52 -5.31
CA THR A 6 -46.46 -28.23 -5.74
C THR A 6 -45.79 -27.53 -6.93
N TRP A 7 -46.58 -26.99 -7.86
CA TRP A 7 -46.07 -26.26 -9.02
C TRP A 7 -45.38 -24.95 -8.62
N PHE A 8 -45.97 -24.20 -7.69
CA PHE A 8 -45.37 -22.97 -7.17
C PHE A 8 -44.06 -23.23 -6.39
N PHE A 9 -44.00 -24.32 -5.64
CA PHE A 9 -42.80 -24.71 -4.88
C PHE A 9 -41.66 -25.13 -5.82
N SER A 10 -41.96 -25.90 -6.87
CA SER A 10 -40.96 -26.27 -7.89
C SER A 10 -40.46 -25.08 -8.71
N LEU A 11 -41.34 -24.12 -9.05
CA LEU A 11 -40.97 -22.91 -9.76
C LEU A 11 -40.05 -22.00 -8.88
N PHE A 12 -40.36 -21.93 -7.57
CA PHE A 12 -39.56 -21.14 -6.61
C PHE A 12 -38.16 -21.74 -6.41
N ILE A 13 -38.02 -23.05 -6.34
CA ILE A 13 -36.72 -23.74 -6.27
C ILE A 13 -35.91 -23.54 -7.54
N ILE A 14 -36.53 -23.58 -8.73
CA ILE A 14 -35.84 -23.33 -10.02
C ILE A 14 -35.37 -21.88 -10.07
N ILE A 15 -36.15 -20.90 -9.60
CA ILE A 15 -35.75 -19.49 -9.56
C ILE A 15 -34.58 -19.28 -8.59
N ILE A 16 -34.59 -19.90 -7.41
CA ILE A 16 -33.48 -19.81 -6.45
C ILE A 16 -32.20 -20.44 -7.04
N LEU A 17 -32.31 -21.60 -7.69
CA LEU A 17 -31.17 -22.27 -8.30
C LEU A 17 -30.60 -21.49 -9.50
N THR A 18 -31.46 -20.82 -10.30
CA THR A 18 -30.99 -19.95 -11.41
C THR A 18 -30.37 -18.67 -10.90
N ILE A 19 -30.90 -18.05 -9.83
CA ILE A 19 -30.31 -16.87 -9.21
C ILE A 19 -28.97 -17.21 -8.55
N SER A 20 -28.85 -18.35 -7.88
CA SER A 20 -27.59 -18.86 -7.32
C SER A 20 -26.56 -19.15 -8.42
N ALA A 21 -26.96 -19.80 -9.51
CA ALA A 21 -26.04 -20.09 -10.63
C ALA A 21 -25.61 -18.84 -11.39
N THR A 22 -26.49 -17.84 -11.56
CA THR A 22 -26.15 -16.56 -12.18
C THR A 22 -25.26 -15.71 -11.28
N SER A 23 -25.50 -15.73 -9.95
CA SER A 23 -24.64 -15.05 -8.99
C SER A 23 -23.23 -15.64 -8.98
N THR A 24 -23.10 -16.97 -8.99
CA THR A 24 -21.77 -17.63 -9.04
C THR A 24 -21.03 -17.35 -10.36
N VAL A 25 -21.74 -17.31 -11.49
CA VAL A 25 -21.14 -16.99 -12.80
C VAL A 25 -20.77 -15.51 -12.91
N VAL A 26 -21.54 -14.61 -12.28
CA VAL A 26 -21.21 -13.16 -12.20
C VAL A 26 -20.05 -12.92 -11.24
N LEU A 27 -20.02 -13.61 -10.08
CA LEU A 27 -18.86 -13.59 -9.18
C LEU A 27 -17.60 -14.12 -9.87
N SER A 28 -17.68 -15.27 -10.54
CA SER A 28 -16.51 -15.83 -11.25
C SER A 28 -16.03 -14.95 -12.41
N LYS A 29 -16.93 -14.24 -13.10
CA LYS A 29 -16.56 -13.27 -14.15
C LYS A 29 -15.96 -11.98 -13.58
N ASN A 30 -16.40 -11.54 -12.41
CA ASN A 30 -15.83 -10.36 -11.75
C ASN A 30 -14.47 -10.70 -11.10
N ILE A 31 -14.30 -11.89 -10.53
CA ILE A 31 -13.01 -12.39 -10.05
C ILE A 31 -11.99 -12.53 -11.20
N MET A 32 -12.43 -12.93 -12.40
CA MET A 32 -11.53 -12.97 -13.58
C MET A 32 -11.18 -11.59 -14.15
N LYS A 33 -11.85 -10.51 -13.76
CA LYS A 33 -11.56 -9.15 -14.25
C LYS A 33 -10.44 -8.47 -13.45
N SER A 34 -10.07 -9.02 -12.30
CA SER A 34 -8.98 -8.54 -11.44
C SER A 34 -7.59 -9.08 -11.81
N ILE A 35 -7.50 -9.95 -12.78
CA ILE A 35 -6.22 -10.48 -13.28
C ILE A 35 -5.93 -9.81 -14.62
N GLU A 36 -5.26 -8.67 -14.62
CA GLU A 36 -4.59 -8.18 -15.82
C GLU A 36 -3.38 -9.06 -16.09
N THR A 37 -3.57 -10.08 -16.93
CA THR A 37 -2.44 -10.85 -17.47
C THR A 37 -1.81 -10.04 -18.61
N CYS A 38 -0.72 -9.38 -18.35
CA CYS A 38 0.13 -8.80 -19.37
C CYS A 38 0.78 -9.95 -20.17
N LYS A 39 0.16 -10.35 -21.31
CA LYS A 39 0.71 -11.39 -22.17
C LYS A 39 1.85 -10.84 -23.02
N GLY A 40 3.05 -11.41 -22.89
CA GLY A 40 4.14 -11.26 -23.86
C GLY A 40 5.35 -10.48 -23.37
N PHE A 41 5.57 -10.37 -22.08
CA PHE A 41 6.76 -9.71 -21.51
C PHE A 41 7.90 -10.70 -21.26
N SER A 42 9.13 -10.20 -21.32
CA SER A 42 10.33 -10.89 -20.90
C SER A 42 10.22 -11.29 -19.42
N ASN A 43 10.77 -12.45 -19.04
CA ASN A 43 10.94 -12.81 -17.63
C ASN A 43 11.97 -11.91 -16.94
N ASN A 44 12.68 -11.06 -17.70
CA ASN A 44 13.68 -10.14 -17.20
C ASN A 44 13.11 -8.72 -17.25
N PHE A 45 12.85 -8.15 -16.11
CA PHE A 45 12.36 -6.77 -15.93
C PHE A 45 12.73 -6.25 -14.55
N TYR A 46 12.56 -4.96 -14.34
CA TYR A 46 12.59 -4.38 -13.00
C TYR A 46 11.40 -3.46 -12.80
N PHE A 47 11.06 -3.23 -11.54
CA PHE A 47 10.07 -2.25 -11.13
C PHE A 47 10.61 -1.41 -9.98
N VAL A 48 9.95 -0.27 -9.73
CA VAL A 48 10.37 0.69 -8.72
C VAL A 48 9.36 0.71 -7.58
N HIS A 49 9.88 0.64 -6.36
CA HIS A 49 9.11 0.80 -5.14
C HIS A 49 9.35 2.18 -4.52
N VAL A 50 8.27 2.90 -4.28
CA VAL A 50 8.21 4.20 -3.60
C VAL A 50 7.22 4.09 -2.45
N THR A 51 7.38 4.87 -1.39
CA THR A 51 6.45 4.89 -0.27
C THR A 51 6.42 6.26 0.41
N ASP A 52 5.40 6.52 1.23
CA ASP A 52 5.33 7.68 2.13
C ASP A 52 5.56 9.00 1.38
N THR A 53 4.78 9.22 0.34
CA THR A 53 4.92 10.42 -0.50
C THR A 53 4.34 11.67 0.14
N HIS A 54 3.35 11.52 1.03
CA HIS A 54 2.74 12.56 1.84
C HIS A 54 2.45 13.86 1.08
N VAL A 55 1.89 13.74 -0.13
CA VAL A 55 1.62 14.89 -0.97
C VAL A 55 0.57 15.79 -0.33
N MET A 56 0.83 17.09 -0.36
CA MET A 56 -0.09 18.13 0.08
C MET A 56 -0.39 19.10 -1.04
N ASP A 57 -1.58 19.71 -0.99
CA ASP A 57 -1.92 20.86 -1.85
C ASP A 57 -0.90 22.00 -1.64
N ASP A 58 -0.51 22.67 -2.72
CA ASP A 58 0.50 23.72 -2.72
C ASP A 58 0.24 24.85 -1.70
N LYS A 59 -1.01 25.00 -1.26
CA LYS A 59 -1.38 25.98 -0.20
C LYS A 59 -0.88 25.62 1.18
N PHE A 60 -0.58 24.33 1.41
CA PHE A 60 -0.18 23.85 2.73
C PHE A 60 1.34 23.73 2.89
N ASP A 61 2.07 23.38 1.81
CA ASP A 61 3.50 23.13 1.87
C ASP A 61 4.33 23.85 0.79
N ASN A 62 3.72 24.80 0.05
CA ASN A 62 4.34 25.51 -1.06
C ASN A 62 4.85 24.59 -2.18
N GLY A 63 4.23 23.44 -2.40
CA GLY A 63 4.55 22.49 -3.46
C GLY A 63 5.78 21.62 -3.20
N PHE A 64 6.30 21.58 -1.97
CA PHE A 64 7.50 20.78 -1.66
C PHE A 64 7.28 19.28 -1.80
N SER A 65 6.16 18.75 -1.28
CA SER A 65 5.83 17.32 -1.39
C SER A 65 5.61 16.91 -2.85
N LYS A 66 4.87 17.71 -3.61
CA LYS A 66 4.68 17.53 -5.06
C LYS A 66 6.02 17.49 -5.81
N MET A 67 6.94 18.40 -5.49
CA MET A 67 8.25 18.45 -6.12
C MET A 67 9.07 17.19 -5.79
N ARG A 68 9.04 16.69 -4.56
CA ARG A 68 9.76 15.45 -4.18
C ARG A 68 9.27 14.27 -5.00
N LEU A 69 7.96 14.00 -5.00
CA LEU A 69 7.39 12.91 -5.79
C LEU A 69 7.72 13.07 -7.27
N ARG A 70 7.56 14.26 -7.85
CA ARG A 70 7.94 14.51 -9.24
C ARG A 70 9.41 14.22 -9.52
N SER A 71 10.32 14.54 -8.60
CA SER A 71 11.74 14.25 -8.77
C SER A 71 12.01 12.75 -8.87
N VAL A 72 11.32 11.90 -8.08
CA VAL A 72 11.41 10.44 -8.25
C VAL A 72 10.87 10.03 -9.62
N LEU A 73 9.67 10.48 -9.97
CA LEU A 73 9.01 10.08 -11.21
C LEU A 73 9.79 10.54 -12.46
N GLU A 74 10.36 11.72 -12.43
CA GLU A 74 11.23 12.24 -13.50
C GLU A 74 12.54 11.45 -13.61
N ASN A 75 13.13 11.08 -12.47
CA ASN A 75 14.32 10.24 -12.46
C ASN A 75 14.01 8.86 -13.07
N VAL A 76 12.97 8.20 -12.60
CA VAL A 76 12.52 6.89 -13.08
C VAL A 76 12.21 6.91 -14.58
N THR A 77 11.56 7.95 -15.06
CA THR A 77 11.27 8.09 -16.51
C THR A 77 12.48 8.52 -17.35
N SER A 78 13.57 8.95 -16.74
CA SER A 78 14.82 9.30 -17.42
C SER A 78 15.73 8.09 -17.68
N PHE A 79 15.52 6.95 -17.01
CA PHE A 79 16.34 5.75 -17.19
C PHE A 79 16.32 5.30 -18.66
N GLU A 80 17.44 4.78 -19.16
CA GLU A 80 17.56 4.27 -20.53
C GLU A 80 16.60 3.07 -20.71
N GLU A 81 16.67 2.12 -19.82
CA GLU A 81 15.68 1.06 -19.69
C GLU A 81 14.59 1.51 -18.71
N LYS A 82 13.34 1.44 -19.14
CA LYS A 82 12.21 1.87 -18.31
C LYS A 82 11.77 0.74 -17.38
N PRO A 83 11.36 1.05 -16.13
CA PRO A 83 10.74 0.03 -15.29
C PRO A 83 9.43 -0.45 -15.92
N ALA A 84 9.11 -1.70 -15.64
CA ALA A 84 7.84 -2.29 -16.07
C ALA A 84 6.65 -1.56 -15.45
N PHE A 85 6.77 -1.15 -14.19
CA PHE A 85 5.78 -0.39 -13.44
C PHE A 85 6.44 0.27 -12.21
N VAL A 86 5.66 1.13 -11.53
CA VAL A 86 5.99 1.68 -10.21
C VAL A 86 4.95 1.20 -9.22
N VAL A 87 5.37 0.86 -8.01
CA VAL A 87 4.46 0.57 -6.88
C VAL A 87 4.64 1.61 -5.78
N ILE A 88 3.54 2.05 -5.16
CA ILE A 88 3.57 3.02 -4.05
C ILE A 88 2.82 2.40 -2.87
N THR A 89 3.54 2.14 -1.76
CA THR A 89 2.98 1.48 -0.59
C THR A 89 2.53 2.46 0.48
N GLY A 90 1.41 3.16 0.21
CA GLY A 90 0.68 3.94 1.20
C GLY A 90 1.24 5.32 1.54
N ASP A 91 0.49 6.02 2.37
CA ASP A 91 0.71 7.41 2.74
C ASP A 91 0.95 8.30 1.52
N LEU A 92 0.03 8.15 0.54
CA LEU A 92 0.08 8.87 -0.73
C LEU A 92 -0.02 10.37 -0.48
N VAL A 93 -0.88 10.77 0.46
CA VAL A 93 -1.13 12.15 0.84
C VAL A 93 -1.00 12.32 2.36
N GLU A 94 -0.69 13.54 2.82
CA GLU A 94 -0.54 13.83 4.26
C GLU A 94 -1.87 13.73 5.02
N TRP A 95 -2.99 14.06 4.40
CA TRP A 95 -4.34 13.98 4.96
C TRP A 95 -5.29 13.48 3.87
N GLY A 96 -5.73 12.23 3.97
CA GLY A 96 -6.49 11.56 2.90
C GLY A 96 -7.98 11.88 2.92
N SER A 97 -8.61 11.92 4.08
CA SER A 97 -10.05 12.16 4.18
C SER A 97 -10.39 13.66 4.22
N SER A 98 -11.68 13.98 4.21
CA SER A 98 -12.22 15.34 4.22
C SER A 98 -11.98 16.15 2.92
N ARG A 99 -12.39 17.44 2.94
CA ARG A 99 -12.18 18.36 1.82
C ARG A 99 -10.69 18.65 1.56
N SER A 100 -9.86 18.67 2.58
CA SER A 100 -8.41 18.86 2.44
C SER A 100 -7.78 17.66 1.74
N GLY A 101 -8.23 16.44 2.07
CA GLY A 101 -7.81 15.22 1.41
C GLY A 101 -8.12 15.24 -0.08
N ALA A 102 -9.30 15.68 -0.48
CA ALA A 102 -9.65 15.82 -1.89
C ALA A 102 -8.67 16.73 -2.66
N LEU A 103 -8.22 17.84 -2.06
CA LEU A 103 -7.22 18.73 -2.68
C LEU A 103 -5.83 18.07 -2.74
N ASN A 104 -5.45 17.35 -1.68
CA ASN A 104 -4.18 16.64 -1.64
C ASN A 104 -4.11 15.55 -2.72
N TYR A 105 -5.17 14.76 -2.91
CA TYR A 105 -5.23 13.76 -3.98
C TYR A 105 -5.22 14.38 -5.38
N GLN A 106 -5.87 15.52 -5.59
CA GLN A 106 -5.76 16.23 -6.87
C GLN A 106 -4.31 16.62 -7.15
N THR A 107 -3.60 17.17 -6.14
CA THR A 107 -2.19 17.53 -6.26
C THR A 107 -1.30 16.30 -6.47
N PHE A 108 -1.60 15.19 -5.79
CA PHE A 108 -0.93 13.92 -5.99
C PHE A 108 -1.06 13.43 -7.44
N LEU A 109 -2.27 13.40 -7.98
CA LEU A 109 -2.51 12.99 -9.37
C LEU A 109 -1.82 13.91 -10.38
N ASP A 110 -1.73 15.20 -10.10
CA ASP A 110 -1.00 16.16 -10.93
C ASP A 110 0.51 15.83 -11.07
N CYS A 111 1.06 14.99 -10.19
CA CYS A 111 2.44 14.55 -10.30
C CYS A 111 2.67 13.65 -11.52
N PHE A 112 1.63 12.94 -11.99
CA PHE A 112 1.75 11.90 -13.02
C PHE A 112 1.55 12.38 -14.45
N TYR A 113 1.08 13.60 -14.68
CA TYR A 113 0.76 14.19 -16.00
C TYR A 113 -0.26 13.38 -16.83
N GLU A 114 -0.94 12.39 -16.23
CA GLU A 114 -1.83 11.50 -16.95
C GLU A 114 -3.06 11.13 -16.14
N LYS A 115 -4.09 10.77 -16.90
CA LYS A 115 -5.27 10.08 -16.39
C LYS A 115 -4.93 8.60 -16.31
N ASP A 116 -5.61 7.86 -15.44
CA ASP A 116 -5.50 6.41 -15.37
C ASP A 116 -4.20 5.83 -14.78
N ASN A 117 -3.59 6.58 -13.84
CA ASN A 117 -2.41 6.14 -13.09
C ASN A 117 -1.25 5.66 -13.97
N GLN A 118 -0.95 6.39 -15.04
CA GLN A 118 0.18 6.13 -15.91
C GLN A 118 1.11 7.33 -15.94
N LEU A 119 2.40 7.08 -15.76
CA LEU A 119 3.42 8.13 -15.79
C LEU A 119 3.66 8.63 -17.21
N TYR A 120 3.50 9.94 -17.42
CA TYR A 120 3.94 10.67 -18.60
C TYR A 120 3.50 10.07 -19.95
N ALA A 121 2.32 9.45 -20.03
CA ALA A 121 1.85 8.85 -21.28
C ALA A 121 1.75 9.87 -22.42
N ASP A 122 1.41 11.12 -22.14
CA ASP A 122 1.41 12.24 -23.07
C ASP A 122 2.81 12.57 -23.62
N LYS A 123 3.87 12.17 -22.92
CA LYS A 123 5.27 12.31 -23.34
C LYS A 123 5.81 11.06 -24.05
N GLY A 124 4.96 10.11 -24.38
CA GLY A 124 5.35 8.84 -25.01
C GLY A 124 6.03 7.84 -24.08
N CYS A 125 5.95 8.09 -22.77
CA CYS A 125 6.37 7.16 -21.73
C CYS A 125 5.16 6.80 -20.88
N SER A 126 4.70 5.56 -20.99
CA SER A 126 3.53 5.05 -20.25
C SER A 126 3.98 3.95 -19.31
N ILE A 127 4.23 4.31 -18.05
CA ILE A 127 4.61 3.37 -16.99
C ILE A 127 3.42 3.23 -16.05
N PRO A 128 2.83 2.03 -15.88
CA PRO A 128 1.76 1.80 -14.94
C PRO A 128 2.20 2.09 -13.51
N VAL A 129 1.27 2.59 -12.69
CA VAL A 129 1.49 2.85 -11.26
C VAL A 129 0.40 2.14 -10.46
N TYR A 130 0.81 1.30 -9.51
CA TYR A 130 -0.08 0.55 -8.62
C TYR A 130 0.17 0.97 -7.18
N MET A 131 -0.87 1.00 -6.33
CA MET A 131 -0.80 1.61 -5.00
C MET A 131 -1.57 0.82 -3.96
N THR A 132 -1.16 0.97 -2.69
CA THR A 132 -1.97 0.63 -1.51
C THR A 132 -2.26 1.89 -0.72
N PRO A 133 -3.31 1.96 0.11
CA PRO A 133 -3.47 3.04 1.07
C PRO A 133 -2.55 2.85 2.28
N GLY A 134 -2.25 3.96 2.97
CA GLY A 134 -1.58 4.00 4.27
C GLY A 134 -2.42 4.71 5.32
N ASN A 135 -1.92 4.83 6.55
CA ASN A 135 -2.70 5.42 7.63
C ASN A 135 -3.01 6.91 7.44
N HIS A 136 -2.18 7.66 6.71
CA HIS A 136 -2.45 9.05 6.36
C HIS A 136 -3.54 9.19 5.30
N ASP A 137 -3.77 8.18 4.47
CA ASP A 137 -4.87 8.14 3.52
C ASP A 137 -6.23 8.04 4.23
N TYR A 138 -6.29 7.49 5.44
CA TYR A 138 -7.45 7.45 6.35
C TYR A 138 -7.61 8.71 7.22
N PHE A 139 -6.58 9.56 7.29
CA PHE A 139 -6.47 10.58 8.32
C PHE A 139 -7.62 11.59 8.32
N TRP A 140 -8.15 11.91 9.49
CA TRP A 140 -9.27 12.76 9.92
C TRP A 140 -10.62 12.05 10.05
N GLU A 141 -11.11 11.30 9.08
CA GLU A 141 -12.47 10.75 9.07
C GLU A 141 -12.49 9.21 9.14
N ASN A 142 -11.30 8.61 9.17
CA ASN A 142 -11.10 7.17 9.23
C ASN A 142 -11.86 6.42 8.10
N ASN A 143 -11.82 6.98 6.89
CA ASN A 143 -12.35 6.38 5.68
C ASN A 143 -11.43 6.62 4.48
N LEU A 144 -11.63 5.89 3.40
CA LEU A 144 -10.89 5.99 2.14
C LEU A 144 -11.71 6.62 1.00
N ASP A 145 -12.78 7.38 1.27
CA ASP A 145 -13.69 7.92 0.24
C ASP A 145 -12.94 8.72 -0.84
N ASN A 146 -11.97 9.54 -0.44
CA ASN A 146 -11.14 10.28 -1.39
C ASN A 146 -10.16 9.37 -2.13
N TYR A 147 -9.53 8.41 -1.45
CA TYR A 147 -8.67 7.41 -2.09
C TYR A 147 -9.43 6.71 -3.22
N HIS A 148 -10.60 6.17 -2.95
CA HIS A 148 -11.46 5.52 -3.95
C HIS A 148 -11.89 6.47 -5.07
N THR A 149 -12.16 7.73 -4.74
CA THR A 149 -12.59 8.71 -5.74
C THR A 149 -11.48 9.09 -6.72
N TYR A 150 -10.25 9.25 -6.23
CA TYR A 150 -9.16 9.87 -7.00
C TYR A 150 -8.11 8.87 -7.47
N VAL A 151 -7.82 7.82 -6.69
CA VAL A 151 -6.71 6.90 -6.94
C VAL A 151 -7.21 5.60 -7.55
N ASP A 152 -8.33 5.12 -7.05
CA ASP A 152 -8.78 3.77 -7.32
C ASP A 152 -9.54 3.65 -8.63
N LYS A 153 -8.91 3.04 -9.61
CA LYS A 153 -9.59 2.57 -10.82
C LYS A 153 -9.47 1.06 -11.03
N ASN A 154 -8.65 0.40 -10.23
CA ASN A 154 -8.36 -1.03 -10.36
C ASN A 154 -8.98 -1.84 -9.23
N HIS A 155 -9.55 -1.20 -8.21
CA HIS A 155 -10.14 -1.88 -7.08
C HIS A 155 -11.46 -2.56 -7.45
N ILE A 156 -11.61 -3.75 -6.98
CA ILE A 156 -12.86 -4.50 -7.07
C ILE A 156 -13.70 -4.10 -5.88
N ALA A 157 -14.69 -3.23 -6.11
CA ALA A 157 -15.79 -2.88 -5.21
C ALA A 157 -15.53 -3.12 -3.70
N ASP A 158 -15.38 -2.08 -2.92
CA ASP A 158 -15.34 -2.05 -1.45
C ASP A 158 -14.20 -2.80 -0.75
N GLU A 159 -13.28 -3.45 -1.46
CA GLU A 159 -12.14 -4.17 -0.89
C GLU A 159 -10.83 -3.55 -1.38
N ASP A 160 -10.01 -3.02 -0.46
CA ASP A 160 -8.74 -2.34 -0.76
C ASP A 160 -7.59 -3.36 -0.96
N ARG A 161 -7.90 -4.46 -1.65
CA ARG A 161 -6.99 -5.56 -1.96
C ARG A 161 -7.20 -6.06 -3.39
N TYR A 162 -6.11 -6.29 -4.10
CA TYR A 162 -6.15 -6.75 -5.49
C TYR A 162 -4.83 -7.43 -5.89
N ILE A 163 -4.82 -8.04 -7.07
CA ILE A 163 -3.64 -8.77 -7.58
C ILE A 163 -3.30 -8.25 -8.97
N ILE A 164 -2.01 -8.03 -9.19
CA ILE A 164 -1.43 -7.80 -10.52
C ILE A 164 -0.49 -8.95 -10.83
N VAL A 165 -0.59 -9.47 -12.05
CA VAL A 165 0.34 -10.50 -12.55
C VAL A 165 1.14 -9.90 -13.69
N TYR A 166 2.47 -9.92 -13.55
CA TYR A 166 3.40 -9.45 -14.57
C TYR A 166 4.49 -10.49 -14.81
N GLY A 167 4.52 -11.06 -16.01
CA GLY A 167 5.40 -12.22 -16.30
C GLY A 167 5.10 -13.39 -15.36
N ASP A 168 6.11 -13.87 -14.68
CA ASP A 168 6.01 -14.95 -13.68
C ASP A 168 6.00 -14.42 -12.22
N VAL A 169 5.56 -13.19 -12.02
CA VAL A 169 5.43 -12.53 -10.71
C VAL A 169 3.98 -12.18 -10.43
N SER A 170 3.47 -12.57 -9.26
CA SER A 170 2.19 -12.10 -8.71
C SER A 170 2.43 -11.10 -7.60
N LEU A 171 1.81 -9.94 -7.69
CA LEU A 171 1.87 -8.87 -6.70
C LEU A 171 0.51 -8.78 -6.00
N PHE A 172 0.48 -9.00 -4.69
CA PHE A 172 -0.70 -8.99 -3.84
C PHE A 172 -0.73 -7.68 -3.05
N PHE A 173 -1.61 -6.78 -3.44
CA PHE A 173 -1.79 -5.48 -2.78
C PHE A 173 -2.81 -5.62 -1.65
N MET A 174 -2.42 -5.17 -0.45
CA MET A 174 -3.21 -5.30 0.77
C MET A 174 -3.36 -3.93 1.45
N ASP A 175 -4.50 -3.69 2.03
CA ASP A 175 -4.70 -2.58 2.95
C ASP A 175 -4.38 -3.04 4.38
N SER A 176 -3.39 -2.41 5.00
CA SER A 176 -3.02 -2.64 6.41
C SER A 176 -3.75 -1.71 7.40
N GLY A 177 -4.72 -0.95 6.90
CA GLY A 177 -5.66 -0.17 7.69
C GLY A 177 -5.14 1.17 8.20
N ALA A 178 -6.00 1.82 8.95
CA ALA A 178 -5.71 3.07 9.66
C ALA A 178 -4.80 2.82 10.87
N ASN A 179 -4.49 3.90 11.62
CA ASN A 179 -3.77 3.79 12.89
C ASN A 179 -4.55 2.99 13.94
N TYR A 180 -3.89 2.02 14.56
CA TYR A 180 -4.42 1.29 15.69
C TYR A 180 -4.21 2.08 16.99
N LEU A 181 -5.27 2.67 17.55
CA LEU A 181 -5.21 3.57 18.70
C LEU A 181 -5.91 3.03 19.95
N LYS A 182 -6.11 1.72 20.05
CA LYS A 182 -6.88 1.12 21.16
C LYS A 182 -6.13 1.07 22.47
N GLU A 183 -4.81 0.99 22.43
CA GLU A 183 -3.95 0.87 23.61
C GLU A 183 -3.15 2.15 23.81
N PRO A 184 -2.94 2.64 25.06
CA PRO A 184 -2.24 3.90 25.33
C PRO A 184 -0.82 3.98 24.74
N TYR A 185 -0.09 2.87 24.67
CA TYR A 185 1.27 2.86 24.12
C TYR A 185 1.28 3.06 22.60
N THR A 186 0.21 2.70 21.89
CA THR A 186 0.10 2.90 20.44
C THR A 186 -0.13 4.38 20.07
N TRP A 187 -0.44 5.25 21.02
CA TRP A 187 -0.61 6.68 20.76
C TRP A 187 0.68 7.40 20.40
N PHE A 188 1.81 6.85 20.80
CA PHE A 188 3.14 7.41 20.54
C PHE A 188 3.87 6.67 19.41
N HIS A 189 3.38 5.51 19.06
CA HIS A 189 3.92 4.64 18.02
C HIS A 189 2.73 4.20 17.12
N PRO A 190 2.62 4.74 15.91
CA PRO A 190 1.43 4.54 15.09
C PRO A 190 1.40 3.15 14.45
N TYR A 191 1.08 2.14 15.24
CA TYR A 191 0.78 0.80 14.72
C TYR A 191 -0.31 0.86 13.66
N GLY A 192 -0.19 0.08 12.59
CA GLY A 192 -1.29 -0.18 11.68
C GLY A 192 -2.38 -1.02 12.34
N ASP A 193 -3.64 -0.82 11.95
CA ASP A 193 -4.76 -1.65 12.43
C ASP A 193 -4.51 -3.13 12.11
N GLY A 194 -3.88 -3.41 10.97
CA GLY A 194 -3.44 -4.72 10.53
C GLY A 194 -4.46 -5.42 9.65
N LEU A 195 -4.20 -6.67 9.35
CA LEU A 195 -5.03 -7.49 8.48
C LEU A 195 -6.13 -8.17 9.30
N PHE A 196 -7.39 -8.02 8.90
CA PHE A 196 -8.50 -8.71 9.52
C PHE A 196 -8.53 -10.19 9.09
N ASP A 197 -9.36 -10.99 9.75
CA ASP A 197 -9.45 -12.42 9.44
C ASP A 197 -9.88 -12.69 7.99
N ASP A 198 -10.73 -11.82 7.43
CA ASP A 198 -11.18 -11.90 6.03
C ASP A 198 -10.06 -11.54 5.06
N ASP A 199 -9.15 -10.62 5.43
CA ASP A 199 -7.98 -10.28 4.62
C ASP A 199 -6.98 -11.42 4.57
N ILE A 200 -6.72 -12.03 5.72
CA ILE A 200 -5.86 -13.20 5.83
C ILE A 200 -6.45 -14.39 5.06
N ALA A 201 -7.76 -14.65 5.20
CA ALA A 201 -8.41 -15.73 4.47
C ALA A 201 -8.38 -15.50 2.95
N TRP A 202 -8.58 -14.26 2.50
CA TRP A 202 -8.46 -13.90 1.10
C TRP A 202 -7.02 -14.09 0.59
N LEU A 203 -6.01 -13.60 1.33
CA LEU A 203 -4.61 -13.75 0.94
C LEU A 203 -4.22 -15.23 0.86
N GLU A 204 -4.60 -16.05 1.84
CA GLU A 204 -4.38 -17.49 1.87
C GLU A 204 -5.00 -18.18 0.64
N GLU A 205 -6.26 -17.85 0.30
CA GLU A 205 -6.93 -18.37 -0.90
C GLU A 205 -6.17 -17.99 -2.17
N GLN A 206 -5.75 -16.72 -2.30
CA GLN A 206 -5.05 -16.25 -3.49
C GLN A 206 -3.65 -16.88 -3.61
N LEU A 207 -2.88 -16.94 -2.53
CA LEU A 207 -1.56 -17.58 -2.51
C LEU A 207 -1.65 -19.08 -2.83
N SER A 208 -2.63 -19.79 -2.26
CA SER A 208 -2.81 -21.23 -2.48
C SER A 208 -3.16 -21.59 -3.92
N THR A 209 -3.78 -20.67 -4.66
CA THR A 209 -4.18 -20.85 -6.06
C THR A 209 -3.21 -20.20 -7.06
N CYS A 210 -2.24 -19.43 -6.55
CA CYS A 210 -1.22 -18.75 -7.34
C CYS A 210 -0.37 -19.75 -8.12
N LYS A 211 -0.08 -19.42 -9.39
CA LYS A 211 0.68 -20.30 -10.28
C LYS A 211 2.00 -19.70 -10.75
N THR A 212 2.24 -18.45 -10.43
CA THR A 212 3.53 -17.80 -10.72
C THR A 212 4.59 -18.30 -9.76
N THR A 213 5.82 -18.35 -10.22
CA THR A 213 6.97 -18.73 -9.39
C THR A 213 7.14 -17.72 -8.26
N HIS A 214 7.06 -16.43 -8.57
CA HIS A 214 7.32 -15.37 -7.62
C HIS A 214 6.04 -14.75 -7.07
N LYS A 215 6.06 -14.46 -5.77
CA LYS A 215 4.96 -13.87 -5.01
C LYS A 215 5.48 -12.70 -4.17
N ILE A 216 4.91 -11.53 -4.36
CA ILE A 216 5.27 -10.31 -3.64
C ILE A 216 4.01 -9.75 -2.98
N VAL A 217 4.04 -9.52 -1.67
CA VAL A 217 2.97 -8.85 -0.95
C VAL A 217 3.34 -7.39 -0.72
N LEU A 218 2.40 -6.48 -0.95
CA LEU A 218 2.58 -5.05 -0.78
C LEU A 218 1.53 -4.50 0.18
N MET A 219 1.98 -3.81 1.22
CA MET A 219 1.11 -3.11 2.17
C MET A 219 1.89 -1.94 2.79
N HIS A 220 1.20 -1.03 3.48
CA HIS A 220 1.87 0.13 4.06
C HIS A 220 2.63 -0.20 5.35
N HIS A 221 1.93 -0.71 6.38
CA HIS A 221 2.57 -1.00 7.67
C HIS A 221 3.35 -2.30 7.61
N PRO A 222 4.58 -2.34 8.16
CA PRO A 222 5.38 -3.55 8.18
C PRO A 222 4.85 -4.58 9.19
N ALA A 223 5.16 -5.87 8.94
CA ALA A 223 4.96 -6.93 9.91
C ALA A 223 6.17 -7.12 10.83
N VAL A 224 7.36 -6.71 10.39
CA VAL A 224 8.62 -6.85 11.11
C VAL A 224 9.34 -5.52 11.21
N ASN A 225 9.88 -5.19 12.39
CA ASN A 225 10.67 -3.99 12.64
C ASN A 225 11.72 -4.28 13.73
N VAL A 226 12.63 -3.34 13.98
CA VAL A 226 13.57 -3.44 15.09
C VAL A 226 12.84 -3.46 16.43
N ARG A 227 13.41 -4.18 17.39
CA ARG A 227 12.95 -4.16 18.78
C ARG A 227 13.73 -3.13 19.55
N ASP A 228 13.08 -2.47 20.51
CA ASP A 228 13.75 -1.62 21.48
C ASP A 228 14.52 -2.43 22.53
N ASP A 229 15.20 -1.75 23.45
CA ASP A 229 15.99 -2.40 24.53
C ASP A 229 15.10 -3.25 25.48
N SER A 230 13.79 -3.05 25.49
CA SER A 230 12.83 -3.86 26.26
C SER A 230 12.31 -5.08 25.48
N GLY A 231 12.71 -5.24 24.22
CA GLY A 231 12.26 -6.29 23.33
C GLY A 231 10.90 -6.01 22.64
N VAL A 232 10.37 -4.79 22.76
CA VAL A 232 9.11 -4.38 22.14
C VAL A 232 9.38 -3.95 20.69
N MET A 233 8.54 -4.42 19.79
CA MET A 233 8.54 -4.03 18.38
C MET A 233 7.40 -3.01 18.17
N TYR A 234 7.75 -1.84 17.65
CA TYR A 234 6.83 -0.75 17.38
C TYR A 234 6.60 -0.55 15.88
N ASP A 235 5.60 0.26 15.54
CA ASP A 235 5.30 0.69 14.17
C ASP A 235 5.07 -0.49 13.20
N VAL A 236 4.41 -1.53 13.68
CA VAL A 236 4.04 -2.74 12.91
C VAL A 236 2.52 -2.92 12.89
N ILE A 237 2.02 -3.85 12.09
CA ILE A 237 0.60 -4.24 12.13
C ILE A 237 0.21 -4.82 13.50
N ALA A 238 -0.92 -4.39 14.04
CA ALA A 238 -1.42 -4.85 15.36
C ALA A 238 -2.16 -6.17 15.26
N ARG A 239 -2.98 -6.38 14.21
CA ARG A 239 -3.78 -7.59 14.04
C ARG A 239 -3.12 -8.60 13.13
N ASN A 240 -3.26 -9.87 13.48
CA ASN A 240 -2.84 -11.02 12.69
C ASN A 240 -1.36 -11.04 12.26
N ARG A 241 -0.48 -10.26 12.93
CA ARG A 241 0.93 -10.15 12.56
C ARG A 241 1.63 -11.50 12.39
N MET A 242 1.57 -12.34 13.42
CA MET A 242 2.25 -13.65 13.37
C MET A 242 1.62 -14.61 12.36
N ARG A 243 0.28 -14.56 12.21
CA ARG A 243 -0.43 -15.36 11.22
C ARG A 243 -0.04 -14.95 9.79
N PHE A 244 0.11 -13.64 9.56
CA PHE A 244 0.58 -13.11 8.28
C PHE A 244 2.02 -13.57 7.96
N ILE A 245 2.96 -13.45 8.91
CA ILE A 245 4.34 -13.90 8.74
C ILE A 245 4.35 -15.39 8.38
N SER A 246 3.67 -16.24 9.18
CA SER A 246 3.60 -17.68 8.92
C SER A 246 2.96 -18.01 7.57
N LEU A 247 1.97 -17.23 7.13
CA LEU A 247 1.33 -17.41 5.83
C LEU A 247 2.31 -17.10 4.69
N CYS A 248 3.11 -16.04 4.82
CA CYS A 248 4.12 -15.70 3.83
C CYS A 248 5.16 -16.82 3.68
N GLU A 249 5.62 -17.40 4.80
CA GLU A 249 6.57 -18.51 4.77
C GLU A 249 5.94 -19.79 4.21
N GLU A 250 4.70 -20.12 4.60
CA GLU A 250 3.99 -21.33 4.15
C GLU A 250 3.78 -21.37 2.63
N TYR A 251 3.57 -20.20 2.02
CA TYR A 251 3.29 -20.10 0.58
C TYR A 251 4.46 -19.56 -0.24
N ASP A 252 5.68 -19.56 0.32
CA ASP A 252 6.91 -19.10 -0.35
C ASP A 252 6.73 -17.69 -0.96
N VAL A 253 6.34 -16.70 -0.15
CA VAL A 253 6.32 -15.29 -0.55
C VAL A 253 7.75 -14.77 -0.55
N ASP A 254 8.27 -14.34 -1.71
CA ASP A 254 9.65 -13.86 -1.84
C ASP A 254 9.86 -12.56 -1.07
N LEU A 255 8.95 -11.59 -1.24
CA LEU A 255 9.06 -10.25 -0.67
C LEU A 255 7.75 -9.76 -0.04
N VAL A 256 7.89 -9.07 1.09
CA VAL A 256 6.85 -8.18 1.63
C VAL A 256 7.38 -6.75 1.58
N LEU A 257 6.82 -5.90 0.70
CA LEU A 257 7.24 -4.51 0.50
C LEU A 257 6.37 -3.56 1.31
N THR A 258 7.00 -2.71 2.13
CA THR A 258 6.32 -1.80 3.05
C THR A 258 7.01 -0.44 3.16
N GLY A 259 6.32 0.53 3.78
CA GLY A 259 6.81 1.86 4.12
C GLY A 259 6.66 2.17 5.61
N HIS A 260 5.97 3.27 5.92
CA HIS A 260 5.53 3.71 7.25
C HIS A 260 6.63 4.14 8.22
N THR A 261 7.73 3.40 8.30
CA THR A 261 8.79 3.64 9.30
C THR A 261 9.78 4.73 8.91
N HIS A 262 9.69 5.25 7.68
CA HIS A 262 10.63 6.23 7.10
C HIS A 262 12.09 5.77 7.27
N CYS A 263 12.34 4.49 7.03
CA CYS A 263 13.66 3.89 7.15
C CYS A 263 13.85 2.78 6.13
N SER A 264 15.06 2.69 5.57
CA SER A 264 15.43 1.57 4.70
C SER A 264 15.96 0.40 5.53
N ARG A 265 15.19 -0.70 5.62
CA ARG A 265 15.56 -1.90 6.37
C ARG A 265 15.09 -3.16 5.63
N VAL A 266 15.81 -4.26 5.85
CA VAL A 266 15.43 -5.58 5.35
C VAL A 266 15.56 -6.58 6.49
N PHE A 267 14.58 -7.43 6.66
CA PHE A 267 14.55 -8.48 7.67
C PHE A 267 14.25 -9.82 6.99
N ASP A 268 14.80 -10.90 7.56
CA ASP A 268 14.37 -12.26 7.25
C ASP A 268 13.09 -12.65 8.05
N ALA A 269 12.59 -13.85 7.83
CA ALA A 269 11.41 -14.36 8.53
C ALA A 269 11.64 -14.61 10.03
N ASP A 270 12.88 -14.81 10.45
CA ASP A 270 13.28 -14.90 11.86
C ASP A 270 13.42 -13.53 12.54
N GLU A 271 13.01 -12.45 11.86
CA GLU A 271 13.07 -11.06 12.31
C GLU A 271 14.52 -10.52 12.48
N ASN A 272 15.51 -11.12 11.84
CA ASN A 272 16.88 -10.62 11.85
C ASN A 272 17.07 -9.49 10.85
N LEU A 273 17.68 -8.39 11.27
CA LEU A 273 18.06 -7.28 10.39
C LEU A 273 19.23 -7.67 9.48
N LEU A 274 19.05 -7.47 8.18
CA LEU A 274 20.03 -7.79 7.15
C LEU A 274 20.63 -6.51 6.55
N GLU A 275 21.94 -6.52 6.21
CA GLU A 275 22.65 -5.32 5.77
C GLU A 275 23.40 -5.45 4.43
N SER A 276 23.49 -6.65 3.87
CA SER A 276 24.38 -6.95 2.73
C SER A 276 23.64 -6.90 1.39
N TYR A 277 23.56 -5.73 0.77
CA TYR A 277 22.94 -5.54 -0.55
C TYR A 277 23.91 -5.88 -1.71
N PRO A 278 23.39 -6.28 -2.89
CA PRO A 278 21.99 -6.65 -3.15
C PRO A 278 21.64 -8.01 -2.53
N PHE A 279 20.35 -8.26 -2.27
CA PHE A 279 19.87 -9.55 -1.82
C PHE A 279 19.32 -10.35 -3.00
N ASN A 280 19.72 -11.61 -3.14
CA ASN A 280 18.96 -12.58 -3.92
C ASN A 280 17.88 -13.17 -3.04
N CYS A 281 16.59 -12.89 -3.37
CA CYS A 281 15.47 -13.29 -2.53
C CYS A 281 15.30 -14.81 -2.46
N SER A 282 15.76 -15.56 -3.46
CA SER A 282 15.71 -17.03 -3.47
C SER A 282 16.61 -17.70 -2.39
N GLU A 283 17.51 -16.93 -1.76
CA GLU A 283 18.34 -17.42 -0.64
C GLU A 283 17.61 -17.37 0.71
N TYR A 284 16.40 -16.81 0.77
CA TYR A 284 15.59 -16.59 1.98
C TYR A 284 14.19 -17.19 1.81
N SER A 285 13.54 -17.58 2.92
CA SER A 285 12.13 -18.01 2.87
C SER A 285 11.20 -16.86 2.53
N THR A 286 11.37 -15.72 3.17
CA THR A 286 10.67 -14.46 2.91
C THR A 286 11.53 -13.29 3.36
N LEU A 287 11.60 -12.21 2.58
CA LEU A 287 12.22 -10.95 3.01
C LEU A 287 11.14 -9.90 3.31
N PHE A 288 11.21 -9.30 4.49
CA PHE A 288 10.37 -8.17 4.92
C PHE A 288 11.14 -6.88 4.71
N VAL A 289 10.68 -6.05 3.78
CA VAL A 289 11.40 -4.89 3.27
C VAL A 289 10.67 -3.61 3.63
N GLN A 290 11.35 -2.71 4.31
CA GLN A 290 10.94 -1.34 4.52
C GLN A 290 11.75 -0.44 3.57
N THR A 291 11.06 0.35 2.76
CA THR A 291 11.69 1.35 1.89
C THR A 291 11.59 2.71 2.56
N ASP A 292 12.63 3.53 2.44
CA ASP A 292 12.69 4.86 3.02
C ASP A 292 11.72 5.81 2.30
N ASP A 293 11.35 6.89 2.95
CA ASP A 293 10.25 7.76 2.59
C ASP A 293 10.58 8.75 1.46
N CYS A 294 9.52 9.28 0.87
CA CYS A 294 9.55 10.41 -0.05
C CYS A 294 9.13 11.73 0.63
N LYS A 295 8.90 11.72 1.96
CA LYS A 295 8.44 12.86 2.76
C LYS A 295 9.59 13.73 3.26
N GLU A 296 10.59 13.13 3.87
CA GLU A 296 11.76 13.83 4.42
C GLU A 296 12.95 13.79 3.47
N GLY A 297 13.09 12.67 2.75
CA GLY A 297 14.02 12.47 1.65
C GLY A 297 13.33 12.37 0.30
N VAL A 298 14.03 11.83 -0.67
CA VAL A 298 13.50 11.48 -1.99
C VAL A 298 14.04 10.09 -2.31
N HIS A 299 13.40 9.08 -1.78
CA HIS A 299 13.90 7.72 -1.86
C HIS A 299 13.05 6.83 -2.77
N TYR A 300 13.69 5.85 -3.37
CA TYR A 300 13.06 4.77 -4.11
C TYR A 300 13.95 3.52 -4.08
N ARG A 301 13.40 2.38 -4.43
CA ARG A 301 14.13 1.12 -4.50
C ARG A 301 13.82 0.40 -5.80
N ASN A 302 14.84 -0.16 -6.43
CA ASN A 302 14.68 -1.05 -7.58
C ASN A 302 14.56 -2.48 -7.11
N ILE A 303 13.63 -3.22 -7.71
CA ILE A 303 13.47 -4.66 -7.56
C ILE A 303 13.58 -5.27 -8.96
N THR A 304 14.57 -6.12 -9.17
CA THR A 304 14.90 -6.69 -10.48
C THR A 304 14.55 -8.18 -10.51
N VAL A 305 13.83 -8.59 -11.52
CA VAL A 305 13.51 -9.99 -11.81
C VAL A 305 14.35 -10.44 -13.00
N VAL A 306 15.15 -11.48 -12.81
CA VAL A 306 16.02 -12.04 -13.85
C VAL A 306 15.88 -13.55 -13.82
N ASP A 307 15.31 -14.10 -14.88
CA ASP A 307 14.99 -15.53 -14.98
C ASP A 307 14.15 -16.01 -13.78
N ASP A 308 14.70 -16.85 -12.93
CA ASP A 308 14.02 -17.42 -11.75
C ASP A 308 14.46 -16.72 -10.43
N ASP A 309 15.11 -15.56 -10.50
CA ASP A 309 15.64 -14.84 -9.33
C ASP A 309 15.00 -13.45 -9.18
N ILE A 310 14.73 -13.06 -7.94
CA ILE A 310 14.41 -11.68 -7.58
C ILE A 310 15.59 -11.06 -6.83
N TRP A 311 16.03 -9.91 -7.30
CA TRP A 311 17.11 -9.13 -6.70
C TRP A 311 16.56 -7.86 -6.07
N LEU A 312 16.85 -7.66 -4.79
CA LEU A 312 16.50 -6.48 -4.03
C LEU A 312 17.71 -5.56 -3.92
N GLU A 313 17.62 -4.40 -4.56
CA GLU A 313 18.66 -3.39 -4.52
C GLU A 313 18.59 -2.52 -3.26
N LYS A 314 19.66 -1.81 -2.97
CA LYS A 314 19.69 -0.81 -1.91
C LYS A 314 18.71 0.33 -2.25
N CYS A 315 18.12 0.93 -1.20
CA CYS A 315 17.33 2.15 -1.36
C CYS A 315 18.21 3.29 -1.86
N GLU A 316 17.78 3.97 -2.94
CA GLU A 316 18.48 5.09 -3.57
C GLU A 316 17.89 6.41 -3.09
N GLU A 317 18.76 7.43 -2.91
CA GLU A 317 18.35 8.79 -2.57
C GLU A 317 18.65 9.75 -3.72
N ILE A 318 17.63 10.49 -4.16
CA ILE A 318 17.79 11.57 -5.13
C ILE A 318 18.09 12.88 -4.39
N LYS A 319 19.25 13.45 -4.61
CA LYS A 319 19.63 14.73 -4.01
C LYS A 319 18.97 15.88 -4.76
N ILE A 320 17.93 16.47 -4.18
CA ILE A 320 17.28 17.66 -4.72
C ILE A 320 18.07 18.90 -4.32
N LYS A 321 18.47 19.71 -5.29
CA LYS A 321 19.02 21.05 -5.04
C LYS A 321 17.89 22.04 -4.80
N HIS A 322 17.60 22.34 -3.54
CA HIS A 322 16.63 23.36 -3.18
C HIS A 322 17.17 24.76 -3.37
N PRO A 323 16.46 25.70 -4.05
CA PRO A 323 16.86 27.10 -4.13
C PRO A 323 16.79 27.85 -2.78
N HIS A 324 16.14 27.27 -1.75
CA HIS A 324 15.86 27.93 -0.46
C HIS A 324 16.17 27.05 0.77
N ASP A 325 17.26 26.33 0.73
CA ASP A 325 17.70 25.34 1.74
C ASP A 325 17.98 25.89 3.17
N LYS A 326 17.45 27.05 3.51
CA LYS A 326 17.57 27.61 4.87
C LYS A 326 16.42 27.24 5.80
N SER A 327 15.32 26.69 5.28
CA SER A 327 14.16 26.28 6.09
C SER A 327 14.08 24.78 6.37
N ALA A 328 14.68 23.95 5.54
CA ALA A 328 14.72 22.48 5.72
C ALA A 328 15.57 22.04 6.92
N VAL A 329 16.56 22.86 7.35
CA VAL A 329 17.40 22.58 8.51
C VAL A 329 16.65 22.72 9.85
N PHE A 330 15.49 23.39 9.87
CA PHE A 330 14.75 23.64 11.12
C PHE A 330 13.80 22.52 11.52
N ILE A 331 13.54 21.53 10.65
CA ILE A 331 12.59 20.45 10.94
C ILE A 331 13.29 19.16 11.44
N ARG A 332 14.61 19.06 11.31
CA ARG A 332 15.41 17.89 11.73
C ARG A 332 15.62 17.73 13.24
N GLY A 333 15.12 18.57 14.07
CA GLY A 333 15.34 18.49 15.50
C GLY A 333 14.11 18.83 16.31
N SER A 334 13.51 17.88 17.01
CA SER A 334 12.61 18.07 18.15
C SER A 334 11.15 18.47 17.90
N THR A 335 10.68 18.73 16.70
CA THR A 335 9.28 19.15 16.48
C THR A 335 8.31 18.02 16.20
N SER A 336 8.78 16.84 15.79
CA SER A 336 7.90 15.70 15.42
C SER A 336 7.09 15.22 16.64
N ILE A 337 7.74 14.98 17.78
CA ILE A 337 7.06 14.44 18.98
C ILE A 337 6.03 15.44 19.53
N TYR A 338 6.39 16.72 19.68
CA TYR A 338 5.49 17.72 20.25
C TYR A 338 4.35 18.10 19.31
N LYS A 339 4.59 18.12 18.00
CA LYS A 339 3.57 18.41 16.99
C LYS A 339 2.58 17.27 16.86
N ASN A 340 3.06 16.04 16.90
CA ASN A 340 2.20 14.85 16.93
C ASN A 340 1.40 14.78 18.24
N ILE A 341 1.98 15.02 19.41
CA ILE A 341 1.26 15.08 20.68
C ILE A 341 0.19 16.17 20.66
N TYR A 342 0.49 17.38 20.14
CA TYR A 342 -0.49 18.46 20.04
C TYR A 342 -1.64 18.12 19.12
N LEU A 343 -1.37 17.55 17.95
CA LEU A 343 -2.38 17.11 16.99
C LEU A 343 -3.21 15.92 17.53
N TYR A 344 -2.60 14.98 18.24
CA TYR A 344 -3.30 13.88 18.92
C TYR A 344 -4.21 14.36 20.04
N ILE A 345 -3.74 15.29 20.87
CA ILE A 345 -4.56 15.91 21.92
C ILE A 345 -5.72 16.68 21.29
N LEU A 346 -5.48 17.42 20.23
CA LEU A 346 -6.51 18.16 19.50
C LEU A 346 -7.56 17.23 18.88
N TYR A 347 -7.14 16.14 18.26
CA TYR A 347 -8.01 15.10 17.72
C TYR A 347 -8.86 14.44 18.80
N TRP A 348 -8.26 14.09 19.95
CA TRP A 348 -8.99 13.50 21.07
C TRP A 348 -10.00 14.47 21.67
N VAL A 349 -9.63 15.73 21.85
CA VAL A 349 -10.52 16.78 22.37
C VAL A 349 -11.69 17.06 21.43
N ILE A 350 -11.45 17.08 20.12
CA ILE A 350 -12.50 17.28 19.10
C ILE A 350 -13.46 16.09 19.08
N ASN A 351 -12.96 14.87 19.01
CA ASN A 351 -13.81 13.68 19.01
C ASN A 351 -14.55 13.47 20.34
N TYR A 352 -13.92 13.76 21.47
CA TYR A 352 -14.59 13.70 22.77
C TYR A 352 -15.69 14.75 22.88
N SER A 353 -15.51 15.94 22.32
CA SER A 353 -16.51 17.01 22.29
C SER A 353 -17.67 16.69 21.37
N LEU A 354 -17.40 16.13 20.18
CA LEU A 354 -18.42 15.72 19.21
C LEU A 354 -19.27 14.56 19.73
N ASN A 355 -18.65 13.54 20.34
CA ASN A 355 -19.40 12.41 20.91
C ASN A 355 -20.25 12.77 22.14
N LYS A 356 -19.97 13.84 22.84
CA LYS A 356 -20.84 14.35 23.92
C LYS A 356 -22.07 15.13 23.41
N THR A 357 -22.00 15.64 22.19
CA THR A 357 -23.12 16.41 21.58
C THR A 357 -24.15 15.55 20.88
N ILE A 358 -23.93 14.22 20.76
CA ILE A 358 -24.78 13.27 20.03
C ILE A 358 -25.46 12.26 20.98
N GLN A 359 -25.47 12.47 22.29
CA GLN A 359 -26.38 11.70 23.15
C GLN A 359 -27.66 12.51 23.39
N PRO A 360 -28.86 11.88 23.12
CA PRO A 360 -30.15 12.52 23.25
C PRO A 360 -30.51 12.81 24.73
#